data_5f819431f74311f1eacafd7a3156d31d
#
_entry.id   5f819431f74311f1eacafd7a3156d31d
#
_cell.length_a   1.000
_cell.length_b   1.000
_cell.length_c   1.000
_cell.angle_alpha   90.00
_cell.angle_beta   90.00
_cell.angle_gamma   90.00
#
_symmetry.space_group_name_H-M   'P 1'
#
loop_
_entity.id
_entity.type
_entity.pdbx_description
1 polymer ?
#
loop_
_entity_poly.entity_id
_entity_poly.type
_entity_poly.pdbx_seq_one_letter_code
_entity_poly.pdbx_strand_id
1 'polypeptide(L)'
;MMIRAALADRAPSPRRVLVVSADRRMASQTAQWLCSRGWHARAVGQADEALRRIDREMFTACVVDGMLPDDGAARITAGLRLAGGDTGIVVAMPAGRQAVAEADRVVVQPTRDDDLLEALEAAVTAAAARQAVLGAASTRLVGRSAAMERVRDLAARLADAPATLLITGESGTGKSLLAREIHMQSRRRAGRFVEVACGCLSETLLESELFGHVAGAFTGATAAREGRFLQADGGTIFLDEIATASPALQVKLLRVLQDLEFEPVGGAQTHVIDARVILATHEDLSALVAAGRFRADLFWRVNVITIEMPSLRQRAEDIPLLAAHFLRQAAARGGRDVSGFTADAAEALVAYPWPGNVRELAHAVEHAAVLGRGQLATLADLPPTVRQATAGPRPAERAGAEPAPGSEVTRNAGALKRSLASPERQLILEALERNGWRRDAAARALGINRTTLYKKLKRLGMNLRDLQPTR
;
A
#
# COMPACT_ATOMS: atom_id res chain seq x y z
N MET A 1 -24.59 19.97 21.29
CA MET A 1 -24.76 21.27 20.63
C MET A 1 -23.58 22.23 20.88
N MET A 2 -22.82 22.10 21.98
CA MET A 2 -21.64 22.94 22.26
C MET A 2 -20.37 22.57 21.42
N ILE A 3 -20.22 21.32 20.96
CA ILE A 3 -19.08 20.88 20.16
C ILE A 3 -19.09 21.46 18.72
N ARG A 4 -20.28 21.83 18.19
CA ARG A 4 -20.37 22.40 16.83
C ARG A 4 -19.91 23.88 16.76
N ALA A 5 -19.89 24.60 17.84
CA ALA A 5 -19.49 26.01 17.86
C ALA A 5 -17.97 26.20 17.88
N ALA A 6 -17.22 25.24 18.45
CA ALA A 6 -15.75 25.30 18.49
C ALA A 6 -15.04 24.89 17.17
N LEU A 7 -15.78 24.27 16.24
CA LEU A 7 -15.24 23.82 14.94
C LEU A 7 -15.38 24.87 13.83
N ALA A 8 -16.16 25.92 14.04
CA ALA A 8 -16.44 26.93 13.02
C ALA A 8 -15.30 27.95 12.81
N ASP A 9 -14.28 27.97 13.66
CA ASP A 9 -13.23 29.01 13.67
C ASP A 9 -11.81 28.50 13.34
N ARG A 10 -11.69 27.30 12.75
CA ARG A 10 -10.39 26.79 12.33
C ARG A 10 -10.03 27.27 10.93
N ALA A 11 -8.97 28.07 10.87
CA ALA A 11 -8.30 28.45 9.63
C ALA A 11 -7.93 27.21 8.77
N PRO A 12 -8.02 27.26 7.43
CA PRO A 12 -7.64 26.17 6.55
C PRO A 12 -6.18 25.76 6.81
N SER A 13 -5.90 24.46 6.69
CA SER A 13 -4.55 23.90 6.89
C SER A 13 -3.49 24.77 6.23
N PRO A 14 -2.38 25.10 6.89
CA PRO A 14 -1.41 26.06 6.40
C PRO A 14 -0.87 25.63 5.03
N ARG A 15 -1.05 26.49 4.02
CA ARG A 15 -0.52 26.29 2.66
C ARG A 15 0.99 26.40 2.72
N ARG A 16 1.69 25.26 2.67
CA ARG A 16 3.17 25.23 2.76
C ARG A 16 3.79 25.30 1.37
N VAL A 17 4.76 26.20 1.18
CA VAL A 17 5.49 26.33 -0.09
C VAL A 17 6.99 26.30 0.11
N LEU A 18 7.69 25.53 -0.74
CA LEU A 18 9.14 25.50 -0.81
C LEU A 18 9.61 26.39 -1.95
N VAL A 19 10.51 27.35 -1.66
CA VAL A 19 11.11 28.24 -2.66
C VAL A 19 12.58 27.85 -2.82
N VAL A 20 12.96 27.46 -4.03
CA VAL A 20 14.32 26.98 -4.33
C VAL A 20 14.96 27.85 -5.37
N SER A 21 16.03 28.56 -5.01
CA SER A 21 16.85 29.36 -5.96
C SER A 21 18.30 29.40 -5.50
N ALA A 22 19.24 29.38 -6.45
CA ALA A 22 20.66 29.57 -6.19
C ALA A 22 20.94 30.94 -5.59
N ASP A 23 20.15 31.97 -5.93
CA ASP A 23 20.17 33.27 -5.26
C ASP A 23 19.39 33.22 -3.94
N ARG A 24 20.12 33.06 -2.84
CA ARG A 24 19.56 33.03 -1.48
C ARG A 24 18.79 34.28 -1.09
N ARG A 25 19.16 35.44 -1.63
CA ARG A 25 18.46 36.71 -1.33
C ARG A 25 17.10 36.71 -1.98
N MET A 26 17.04 36.34 -3.26
CA MET A 26 15.80 36.24 -4.00
C MET A 26 14.89 35.18 -3.37
N ALA A 27 15.42 34.00 -3.06
CA ALA A 27 14.63 32.93 -2.41
C ALA A 27 14.03 33.40 -1.08
N SER A 28 14.81 34.09 -0.24
CA SER A 28 14.34 34.59 1.07
C SER A 28 13.31 35.71 0.92
N GLN A 29 13.50 36.63 -0.02
CA GLN A 29 12.52 37.71 -0.30
C GLN A 29 11.21 37.14 -0.81
N THR A 30 11.23 36.21 -1.75
CA THR A 30 10.04 35.51 -2.26
C THR A 30 9.33 34.75 -1.15
N ALA A 31 10.07 34.05 -0.29
CA ALA A 31 9.49 33.34 0.83
C ALA A 31 8.83 34.30 1.84
N GLN A 32 9.48 35.41 2.21
CA GLN A 32 8.90 36.43 3.09
C GLN A 32 7.62 37.04 2.48
N TRP A 33 7.66 37.36 1.20
CA TRP A 33 6.49 37.91 0.52
C TRP A 33 5.32 36.90 0.52
N LEU A 34 5.59 35.61 0.23
CA LEU A 34 4.56 34.56 0.31
C LEU A 34 4.01 34.41 1.72
N CYS A 35 4.85 34.53 2.74
CA CYS A 35 4.40 34.52 4.15
C CYS A 35 3.42 35.68 4.44
N SER A 36 3.66 36.87 3.89
CA SER A 36 2.74 38.00 4.05
C SER A 36 1.38 37.79 3.36
N ARG A 37 1.30 36.82 2.42
CA ARG A 37 0.06 36.44 1.72
C ARG A 37 -0.61 35.18 2.30
N GLY A 38 -0.21 34.75 3.50
CA GLY A 38 -0.82 33.64 4.23
C GLY A 38 -0.26 32.25 3.86
N TRP A 39 0.87 32.18 3.16
CA TRP A 39 1.61 30.93 2.91
C TRP A 39 2.64 30.68 3.99
N HIS A 40 2.91 29.43 4.31
CA HIS A 40 4.06 29.05 5.11
C HIS A 40 5.23 28.71 4.17
N ALA A 41 6.02 29.73 3.83
CA ALA A 41 7.08 29.60 2.85
C ALA A 41 8.45 29.29 3.50
N ARG A 42 9.21 28.40 2.87
CA ARG A 42 10.62 28.13 3.24
C ARG A 42 11.53 28.31 2.04
N ALA A 43 12.64 28.98 2.22
CA ALA A 43 13.65 29.21 1.21
C ALA A 43 14.81 28.21 1.32
N VAL A 44 15.29 27.72 0.18
CA VAL A 44 16.42 26.78 0.06
C VAL A 44 17.30 27.19 -1.11
N GLY A 45 18.62 27.08 -0.95
CA GLY A 45 19.59 27.52 -1.94
C GLY A 45 20.10 26.43 -2.90
N GLN A 46 19.84 25.16 -2.64
CA GLN A 46 20.42 24.04 -3.38
C GLN A 46 19.41 22.94 -3.62
N ALA A 47 19.52 22.24 -4.78
CA ALA A 47 18.63 21.15 -5.14
C ALA A 47 18.67 19.97 -4.17
N ASP A 48 19.84 19.57 -3.68
CA ASP A 48 19.99 18.46 -2.74
C ASP A 48 19.39 18.76 -1.37
N GLU A 49 19.44 20.02 -0.92
CA GLU A 49 18.75 20.42 0.30
C GLU A 49 17.22 20.39 0.11
N ALA A 50 16.74 20.85 -1.04
CA ALA A 50 15.33 20.81 -1.40
C ALA A 50 14.80 19.36 -1.40
N LEU A 51 15.50 18.43 -2.05
CA LEU A 51 15.13 17.02 -2.09
C LEU A 51 15.08 16.38 -0.69
N ARG A 52 16.09 16.62 0.15
CA ARG A 52 16.08 16.15 1.54
C ARG A 52 14.92 16.67 2.37
N ARG A 53 14.44 17.90 2.08
CA ARG A 53 13.27 18.47 2.75
C ARG A 53 11.98 17.89 2.23
N ILE A 54 11.86 17.68 0.91
CA ILE A 54 10.71 17.03 0.27
C ILE A 54 10.49 15.64 0.85
N ASP A 55 11.57 14.88 1.14
CA ASP A 55 11.48 13.57 1.78
C ASP A 55 10.96 13.61 3.24
N ARG A 56 11.08 14.75 3.91
CA ARG A 56 10.75 14.90 5.34
C ARG A 56 9.52 15.73 5.62
N GLU A 57 9.19 16.66 4.75
CA GLU A 57 8.12 17.63 4.94
C GLU A 57 7.19 17.64 3.72
N MET A 58 5.89 17.76 3.96
CA MET A 58 4.90 17.90 2.88
C MET A 58 4.75 19.36 2.49
N PHE A 59 4.81 19.64 1.19
CA PHE A 59 4.59 20.96 0.63
C PHE A 59 3.35 20.96 -0.28
N THR A 60 2.51 21.98 -0.17
CA THR A 60 1.35 22.19 -1.05
C THR A 60 1.81 22.67 -2.43
N ALA A 61 2.89 23.46 -2.48
CA ALA A 61 3.49 23.94 -3.71
C ALA A 61 5.02 24.05 -3.60
N CYS A 62 5.70 24.08 -4.73
CA CYS A 62 7.14 24.33 -4.84
C CYS A 62 7.39 25.35 -5.95
N VAL A 63 8.14 26.40 -5.66
CA VAL A 63 8.67 27.37 -6.62
C VAL A 63 10.12 27.04 -6.85
N VAL A 64 10.48 26.72 -8.09
CA VAL A 64 11.82 26.28 -8.46
C VAL A 64 12.41 27.26 -9.48
N ASP A 65 13.59 27.77 -9.18
CA ASP A 65 14.37 28.53 -10.16
C ASP A 65 14.89 27.59 -11.26
N GLY A 66 14.48 27.83 -12.49
CA GLY A 66 14.88 27.03 -13.64
C GLY A 66 16.36 27.15 -14.02
N MET A 67 17.09 28.09 -13.39
CA MET A 67 18.53 28.30 -13.57
C MET A 67 19.39 27.65 -12.50
N LEU A 68 18.79 26.74 -11.69
CA LEU A 68 19.57 25.97 -10.72
C LEU A 68 20.68 25.17 -11.41
N PRO A 69 21.92 25.16 -10.86
CA PRO A 69 23.02 24.39 -11.42
C PRO A 69 22.72 22.87 -11.39
N ASP A 70 23.48 22.11 -12.19
CA ASP A 70 23.46 20.63 -12.24
C ASP A 70 22.06 20.04 -12.51
N ASP A 71 21.31 20.64 -13.44
CA ASP A 71 19.93 20.27 -13.75
C ASP A 71 19.01 20.19 -12.50
N GLY A 72 19.33 21.00 -11.50
CA GLY A 72 18.67 20.99 -10.19
C GLY A 72 17.16 21.17 -10.28
N ALA A 73 16.67 21.99 -11.21
CA ALA A 73 15.24 22.19 -11.44
C ALA A 73 14.56 20.89 -11.92
N ALA A 74 15.14 20.19 -12.89
CA ALA A 74 14.63 18.93 -13.42
C ALA A 74 14.66 17.83 -12.36
N ARG A 75 15.73 17.76 -11.55
CA ARG A 75 15.86 16.79 -10.43
C ARG A 75 14.79 17.00 -9.35
N ILE A 76 14.51 18.27 -9.00
CA ILE A 76 13.48 18.59 -8.01
C ILE A 76 12.09 18.26 -8.54
N THR A 77 11.77 18.64 -9.79
CA THR A 77 10.46 18.35 -10.40
C THR A 77 10.21 16.84 -10.48
N ALA A 78 11.20 16.07 -10.96
CA ALA A 78 11.13 14.60 -11.00
C ALA A 78 10.98 13.99 -9.60
N GLY A 79 11.75 14.47 -8.60
CA GLY A 79 11.64 14.02 -7.22
C GLY A 79 10.26 14.25 -6.62
N LEU A 80 9.67 15.43 -6.83
CA LEU A 80 8.31 15.75 -6.38
C LEU A 80 7.24 14.88 -7.06
N ARG A 81 7.44 14.51 -8.33
CA ARG A 81 6.53 13.60 -9.04
C ARG A 81 6.62 12.17 -8.53
N LEU A 82 7.83 11.69 -8.22
CA LEU A 82 8.07 10.36 -7.65
C LEU A 82 7.54 10.26 -6.20
N ALA A 83 7.61 11.35 -5.42
CA ALA A 83 7.12 11.39 -4.03
C ALA A 83 5.59 11.39 -3.87
N GLY A 84 4.81 11.30 -4.96
CA GLY A 84 3.34 11.17 -4.89
C GLY A 84 2.55 12.16 -5.75
N GLY A 85 3.21 13.15 -6.34
CA GLY A 85 2.59 14.06 -7.32
C GLY A 85 1.63 15.13 -6.77
N ASP A 86 1.46 15.21 -5.45
CA ASP A 86 0.46 16.08 -4.78
C ASP A 86 0.89 17.55 -4.66
N THR A 87 2.14 17.86 -4.98
CA THR A 87 2.70 19.21 -4.90
C THR A 87 2.55 19.95 -6.21
N GLY A 88 2.01 21.16 -6.16
CA GLY A 88 1.97 22.09 -7.29
C GLY A 88 3.36 22.63 -7.62
N ILE A 89 3.82 22.50 -8.86
CA ILE A 89 5.19 22.89 -9.25
C ILE A 89 5.14 24.11 -10.16
N VAL A 90 5.76 25.21 -9.72
CA VAL A 90 5.97 26.42 -10.50
C VAL A 90 7.46 26.54 -10.78
N VAL A 91 7.85 26.68 -12.05
CA VAL A 91 9.25 26.92 -12.43
C VAL A 91 9.38 28.35 -12.96
N ALA A 92 10.29 29.11 -12.36
CA ALA A 92 10.62 30.47 -12.78
C ALA A 92 11.81 30.43 -13.76
N MET A 93 11.61 30.92 -15.00
CA MET A 93 12.61 30.83 -16.08
C MET A 93 12.80 32.16 -16.79
N PRO A 94 14.00 32.44 -17.29
CA PRO A 94 14.22 33.57 -18.22
C PRO A 94 13.42 33.43 -19.52
N ALA A 95 13.04 34.54 -20.11
CA ALA A 95 12.34 34.56 -21.40
C ALA A 95 13.16 33.82 -22.49
N GLY A 96 12.46 33.00 -23.31
CA GLY A 96 13.05 32.30 -24.46
C GLY A 96 13.75 30.98 -24.14
N ARG A 97 13.71 30.48 -22.89
CA ARG A 97 14.20 29.14 -22.56
C ARG A 97 13.09 28.09 -22.61
N GLN A 98 13.49 26.85 -22.93
CA GLN A 98 12.59 25.70 -22.99
C GLN A 98 12.08 25.33 -21.59
N ALA A 99 10.79 25.09 -21.47
CA ALA A 99 10.18 24.71 -20.17
C ALA A 99 10.78 23.42 -19.62
N VAL A 100 10.93 23.37 -18.29
CA VAL A 100 11.32 22.14 -17.59
C VAL A 100 10.17 21.15 -17.68
N ALA A 101 10.45 19.91 -18.07
CA ALA A 101 9.46 18.84 -18.08
C ALA A 101 8.83 18.68 -16.69
N GLU A 102 7.54 18.35 -16.64
CA GLU A 102 6.79 18.05 -15.41
C GLU A 102 6.44 19.28 -14.52
N ALA A 103 6.76 20.51 -14.91
CA ALA A 103 6.25 21.71 -14.25
C ALA A 103 4.74 21.91 -14.53
N ASP A 104 3.98 22.34 -13.51
CA ASP A 104 2.55 22.67 -13.67
C ASP A 104 2.34 24.03 -14.29
N ARG A 105 3.22 24.98 -13.95
CA ARG A 105 3.25 26.33 -14.48
C ARG A 105 4.68 26.79 -14.65
N VAL A 106 4.89 27.62 -15.63
CA VAL A 106 6.15 28.31 -15.86
C VAL A 106 5.87 29.80 -15.78
N VAL A 107 6.66 30.53 -15.00
CA VAL A 107 6.65 32.00 -14.90
C VAL A 107 7.92 32.56 -15.48
N VAL A 108 7.79 33.65 -16.22
CA VAL A 108 8.92 34.29 -16.88
C VAL A 108 9.57 35.30 -15.94
N GLN A 109 10.88 35.20 -15.76
CA GLN A 109 11.66 36.18 -14.99
C GLN A 109 11.99 37.42 -15.78
N PRO A 110 11.97 38.63 -15.17
CA PRO A 110 11.59 38.95 -13.80
C PRO A 110 10.09 38.78 -13.58
N THR A 111 9.71 37.99 -12.55
CA THR A 111 8.33 37.64 -12.25
C THR A 111 7.66 38.76 -11.46
N ARG A 112 6.47 39.20 -11.86
CA ARG A 112 5.63 40.06 -11.03
C ARG A 112 5.02 39.25 -9.87
N ASP A 113 4.85 39.89 -8.74
CA ASP A 113 4.31 39.27 -7.55
C ASP A 113 2.93 38.61 -7.77
N ASP A 114 2.04 39.30 -8.49
CA ASP A 114 0.70 38.80 -8.77
C ASP A 114 0.71 37.60 -9.73
N ASP A 115 1.59 37.59 -10.73
CA ASP A 115 1.78 36.49 -11.69
C ASP A 115 2.28 35.22 -10.97
N LEU A 116 3.16 35.37 -9.96
CA LEU A 116 3.64 34.24 -9.16
C LEU A 116 2.54 33.64 -8.29
N LEU A 117 1.71 34.47 -7.68
CA LEU A 117 0.61 34.02 -6.85
C LEU A 117 -0.44 33.25 -7.68
N GLU A 118 -0.82 33.82 -8.82
CA GLU A 118 -1.75 33.19 -9.76
C GLU A 118 -1.19 31.83 -10.26
N ALA A 119 0.10 31.78 -10.60
CA ALA A 119 0.75 30.55 -11.05
C ALA A 119 0.79 29.49 -9.93
N LEU A 120 1.02 29.90 -8.68
CA LEU A 120 0.99 29.00 -7.51
C LEU A 120 -0.40 28.41 -7.28
N GLU A 121 -1.44 29.24 -7.29
CA GLU A 121 -2.81 28.77 -7.10
C GLU A 121 -3.26 27.85 -8.25
N ALA A 122 -2.89 28.19 -9.48
CA ALA A 122 -3.15 27.35 -10.64
C ALA A 122 -2.38 26.01 -10.57
N ALA A 123 -1.13 26.01 -10.09
CA ALA A 123 -0.32 24.80 -9.92
C ALA A 123 -0.89 23.89 -8.81
N VAL A 124 -1.35 24.45 -7.70
CA VAL A 124 -2.04 23.70 -6.63
C VAL A 124 -3.34 23.08 -7.15
N THR A 125 -4.12 23.84 -7.91
CA THR A 125 -5.35 23.34 -8.54
C THR A 125 -5.05 22.22 -9.54
N ALA A 126 -3.99 22.36 -10.35
CA ALA A 126 -3.55 21.33 -11.30
C ALA A 126 -3.05 20.07 -10.58
N ALA A 127 -2.34 20.21 -9.45
CA ALA A 127 -1.92 19.07 -8.62
C ALA A 127 -3.12 18.33 -8.04
N ALA A 128 -4.10 19.05 -7.51
CA ALA A 128 -5.34 18.48 -7.01
C ALA A 128 -6.16 17.78 -8.12
N ALA A 129 -6.21 18.38 -9.32
CA ALA A 129 -6.85 17.78 -10.49
C ALA A 129 -6.12 16.52 -10.97
N ARG A 130 -4.78 16.48 -10.96
CA ARG A 130 -4.00 15.27 -11.26
C ARG A 130 -4.27 14.18 -10.24
N GLN A 131 -4.28 14.51 -8.97
CA GLN A 131 -4.60 13.57 -7.90
C GLN A 131 -6.01 13.00 -8.09
N ALA A 132 -6.98 13.83 -8.46
CA ALA A 132 -8.33 13.38 -8.79
C ALA A 132 -8.34 12.47 -10.03
N VAL A 133 -7.57 12.76 -11.07
CA VAL A 133 -7.47 11.95 -12.29
C VAL A 133 -6.67 10.66 -12.06
N LEU A 134 -5.52 10.73 -11.39
CA LEU A 134 -4.73 9.54 -10.99
C LEU A 134 -5.51 8.70 -9.97
N GLY A 135 -6.21 9.35 -9.06
CA GLY A 135 -7.18 8.73 -8.16
C GLY A 135 -8.32 8.06 -8.92
N ALA A 136 -8.95 8.72 -9.87
CA ALA A 136 -10.07 8.19 -10.64
C ALA A 136 -9.67 7.05 -11.60
N ALA A 137 -8.48 7.08 -12.18
CA ALA A 137 -7.99 6.02 -13.07
C ALA A 137 -7.49 4.77 -12.31
N SER A 138 -6.95 4.95 -11.09
CA SER A 138 -6.43 3.86 -10.25
C SER A 138 -7.40 3.39 -9.17
N THR A 139 -8.49 4.11 -8.89
CA THR A 139 -9.37 3.91 -7.73
C THR A 139 -10.73 3.32 -8.04
N ARG A 140 -11.05 3.02 -9.31
CA ARG A 140 -12.32 2.35 -9.61
C ARG A 140 -12.25 0.88 -9.26
N LEU A 141 -13.11 0.44 -8.36
CA LEU A 141 -13.40 -0.98 -8.16
C LEU A 141 -13.93 -1.58 -9.46
N VAL A 142 -13.09 -2.38 -10.10
CA VAL A 142 -13.45 -3.09 -11.34
C VAL A 142 -14.16 -4.38 -10.97
N GLY A 143 -15.32 -4.63 -11.58
CA GLY A 143 -16.13 -5.83 -11.38
C GLY A 143 -17.59 -5.55 -11.78
N ARG A 144 -18.30 -6.56 -12.26
CA ARG A 144 -19.71 -6.53 -12.66
C ARG A 144 -20.54 -7.62 -11.96
N SER A 145 -19.90 -8.43 -11.15
CA SER A 145 -20.57 -9.48 -10.40
C SER A 145 -21.61 -8.92 -9.44
N ALA A 146 -22.68 -9.65 -9.24
CA ALA A 146 -23.73 -9.28 -8.27
C ALA A 146 -23.17 -9.10 -6.85
N ALA A 147 -22.08 -9.80 -6.49
CA ALA A 147 -21.38 -9.62 -5.23
C ALA A 147 -20.73 -8.23 -5.14
N MET A 148 -20.06 -7.77 -6.22
CA MET A 148 -19.44 -6.45 -6.26
C MET A 148 -20.45 -5.32 -6.38
N GLU A 149 -21.60 -5.55 -7.02
CA GLU A 149 -22.70 -4.58 -7.05
C GLU A 149 -23.23 -4.34 -5.64
N ARG A 150 -23.50 -5.39 -4.87
CA ARG A 150 -23.91 -5.26 -3.46
C ARG A 150 -22.89 -4.48 -2.61
N VAL A 151 -21.59 -4.74 -2.81
CA VAL A 151 -20.53 -3.98 -2.11
C VAL A 151 -20.57 -2.51 -2.48
N ARG A 152 -20.71 -2.16 -3.77
CA ARG A 152 -20.81 -0.76 -4.22
C ARG A 152 -22.06 -0.06 -3.69
N ASP A 153 -23.20 -0.72 -3.73
CA ASP A 153 -24.44 -0.16 -3.21
C ASP A 153 -24.34 0.13 -1.71
N LEU A 154 -23.75 -0.80 -0.95
CA LEU A 154 -23.52 -0.61 0.48
C LEU A 154 -22.50 0.52 0.72
N ALA A 155 -21.42 0.57 -0.05
CA ALA A 155 -20.43 1.64 0.03
C ALA A 155 -21.03 3.02 -0.23
N ALA A 156 -21.87 3.15 -1.27
CA ALA A 156 -22.55 4.39 -1.61
C ALA A 156 -23.52 4.84 -0.50
N ARG A 157 -24.30 3.92 0.07
CA ARG A 157 -25.20 4.21 1.21
C ARG A 157 -24.45 4.65 2.46
N LEU A 158 -23.24 4.13 2.68
CA LEU A 158 -22.41 4.40 3.84
C LEU A 158 -21.41 5.55 3.61
N ALA A 159 -21.35 6.11 2.40
CA ALA A 159 -20.37 7.15 2.07
C ALA A 159 -20.39 8.32 3.04
N ASP A 160 -21.57 8.81 3.45
CA ASP A 160 -21.75 9.94 4.37
C ASP A 160 -22.02 9.52 5.83
N ALA A 161 -22.06 8.22 6.14
CA ALA A 161 -22.31 7.77 7.50
C ALA A 161 -21.19 8.23 8.45
N PRO A 162 -21.47 8.84 9.60
CA PRO A 162 -20.45 9.33 10.53
C PRO A 162 -19.80 8.19 11.34
N ALA A 163 -20.26 6.95 11.16
CA ALA A 163 -19.80 5.80 11.91
C ALA A 163 -18.45 5.28 11.39
N THR A 164 -17.70 4.64 12.28
CA THR A 164 -16.53 3.83 11.93
C THR A 164 -16.95 2.68 11.01
N LEU A 165 -16.19 2.47 9.93
CA LEU A 165 -16.41 1.35 9.01
C LEU A 165 -15.29 0.32 9.17
N LEU A 166 -15.67 -0.95 9.20
CA LEU A 166 -14.75 -2.08 9.12
C LEU A 166 -14.90 -2.77 7.76
N ILE A 167 -13.80 -2.90 7.01
CA ILE A 167 -13.77 -3.66 5.77
C ILE A 167 -13.06 -4.97 6.03
N THR A 168 -13.78 -6.09 5.88
CA THR A 168 -13.23 -7.43 6.04
C THR A 168 -13.05 -8.13 4.69
N GLY A 169 -12.24 -9.17 4.67
CA GLY A 169 -12.01 -9.99 3.47
C GLY A 169 -10.55 -10.37 3.29
N GLU A 170 -10.32 -11.38 2.49
CA GLU A 170 -8.98 -11.93 2.23
C GLU A 170 -7.98 -10.89 1.74
N SER A 171 -6.69 -11.18 1.93
CA SER A 171 -5.64 -10.31 1.39
C SER A 171 -5.73 -10.21 -0.14
N GLY A 172 -5.50 -9.01 -0.68
CA GLY A 172 -5.53 -8.79 -2.12
C GLY A 172 -6.92 -8.67 -2.77
N THR A 173 -8.02 -8.62 -1.99
CA THR A 173 -9.40 -8.46 -2.53
C THR A 173 -9.73 -7.04 -2.98
N GLY A 174 -8.96 -6.03 -2.54
CA GLY A 174 -9.17 -4.62 -2.89
C GLY A 174 -9.76 -3.76 -1.76
N LYS A 175 -9.55 -4.13 -0.49
CA LYS A 175 -10.06 -3.39 0.70
C LYS A 175 -9.66 -1.91 0.69
N SER A 176 -8.39 -1.60 0.38
CA SER A 176 -7.90 -0.21 0.31
C SER A 176 -8.56 0.58 -0.82
N LEU A 177 -8.82 -0.06 -1.97
CA LEU A 177 -9.55 0.58 -3.07
C LEU A 177 -10.99 0.91 -2.69
N LEU A 178 -11.67 0.00 -1.98
CA LEU A 178 -13.02 0.24 -1.47
C LEU A 178 -13.03 1.41 -0.47
N ALA A 179 -12.09 1.45 0.47
CA ALA A 179 -11.98 2.55 1.43
C ALA A 179 -11.81 3.90 0.72
N ARG A 180 -10.97 3.96 -0.30
CA ARG A 180 -10.75 5.16 -1.11
C ARG A 180 -12.00 5.55 -1.91
N GLU A 181 -12.71 4.59 -2.48
CA GLU A 181 -13.96 4.83 -3.21
C GLU A 181 -15.05 5.40 -2.27
N ILE A 182 -15.18 4.87 -1.05
CA ILE A 182 -16.09 5.39 -0.02
C ILE A 182 -15.74 6.84 0.33
N HIS A 183 -14.45 7.15 0.50
CA HIS A 183 -14.00 8.53 0.74
C HIS A 183 -14.37 9.46 -0.42
N MET A 184 -14.10 9.06 -1.66
CA MET A 184 -14.37 9.86 -2.86
C MET A 184 -15.86 10.12 -3.09
N GLN A 185 -16.73 9.23 -2.62
CA GLN A 185 -18.18 9.38 -2.67
C GLN A 185 -18.75 10.20 -1.49
N SER A 186 -17.94 10.47 -0.45
CA SER A 186 -18.37 11.15 0.77
C SER A 186 -18.34 12.68 0.66
N ARG A 187 -18.99 13.36 1.60
CA ARG A 187 -18.87 14.82 1.77
C ARG A 187 -17.45 15.26 2.14
N ARG A 188 -16.60 14.33 2.63
CA ARG A 188 -15.20 14.58 2.99
C ARG A 188 -14.22 14.37 1.82
N ARG A 189 -14.72 14.17 0.58
CA ARG A 189 -13.91 13.93 -0.63
C ARG A 189 -12.88 15.03 -0.94
N ALA A 190 -13.12 16.26 -0.49
CA ALA A 190 -12.18 17.37 -0.61
C ALA A 190 -11.10 17.37 0.48
N GLY A 191 -11.29 16.62 1.57
CA GLY A 191 -10.31 16.41 2.63
C GLY A 191 -9.29 15.36 2.25
N ARG A 192 -8.29 15.17 3.11
CA ARG A 192 -7.23 14.17 2.86
C ARG A 192 -7.73 12.75 3.09
N PHE A 193 -7.30 11.83 2.24
CA PHE A 193 -7.37 10.39 2.49
C PHE A 193 -5.99 9.92 2.96
N VAL A 194 -5.86 9.60 4.24
CA VAL A 194 -4.60 9.18 4.86
C VAL A 194 -4.64 7.69 5.08
N GLU A 195 -3.75 6.95 4.41
CA GLU A 195 -3.64 5.49 4.49
C GLU A 195 -2.46 5.09 5.36
N VAL A 196 -2.68 4.14 6.29
CA VAL A 196 -1.65 3.60 7.18
C VAL A 196 -1.76 2.08 7.23
N ALA A 197 -0.68 1.39 6.87
CA ALA A 197 -0.56 -0.06 6.96
C ALA A 197 0.01 -0.45 8.34
N CYS A 198 -0.84 -0.95 9.25
CA CYS A 198 -0.44 -1.28 10.62
C CYS A 198 0.56 -2.44 10.70
N GLY A 199 0.57 -3.35 9.72
CA GLY A 199 1.44 -4.53 9.71
C GLY A 199 2.86 -4.30 9.19
N CYS A 200 3.18 -3.10 8.66
CA CYS A 200 4.46 -2.86 7.97
C CYS A 200 5.54 -2.22 8.86
N LEU A 201 5.19 -1.72 10.04
CA LEU A 201 6.07 -0.95 10.92
C LEU A 201 6.26 -1.66 12.27
N SER A 202 7.40 -1.38 12.94
CA SER A 202 7.54 -1.76 14.34
C SER A 202 6.56 -0.96 15.22
N GLU A 203 6.19 -1.50 16.37
CA GLU A 203 5.20 -0.90 17.27
C GLU A 203 5.48 0.57 17.59
N THR A 204 6.71 0.90 17.99
CA THR A 204 7.13 2.26 18.33
C THR A 204 7.07 3.22 17.15
N LEU A 205 7.43 2.73 15.95
CA LEU A 205 7.34 3.52 14.72
C LEU A 205 5.88 3.73 14.31
N LEU A 206 5.04 2.72 14.44
CA LEU A 206 3.62 2.82 14.11
C LEU A 206 2.90 3.81 15.04
N GLU A 207 3.17 3.77 16.34
CA GLU A 207 2.64 4.78 17.28
C GLU A 207 3.08 6.19 16.90
N SER A 208 4.36 6.37 16.63
CA SER A 208 4.92 7.67 16.20
C SER A 208 4.34 8.16 14.87
N GLU A 209 4.11 7.26 13.91
CA GLU A 209 3.44 7.61 12.65
C GLU A 209 1.98 8.00 12.89
N LEU A 210 1.22 7.24 13.67
CA LEU A 210 -0.19 7.49 13.89
C LEU A 210 -0.45 8.77 14.69
N PHE A 211 0.22 8.93 15.84
CA PHE A 211 -0.06 10.00 16.80
C PHE A 211 0.93 11.17 16.71
N GLY A 212 2.06 10.98 16.02
CA GLY A 212 3.16 11.94 16.07
C GLY A 212 4.00 11.80 17.33
N HIS A 213 5.05 12.59 17.45
CA HIS A 213 5.89 12.65 18.62
C HIS A 213 6.46 14.02 18.86
N VAL A 214 6.78 14.34 20.12
CA VAL A 214 7.55 15.53 20.49
C VAL A 214 9.05 15.25 20.40
N ALA A 215 9.86 16.30 20.28
CA ALA A 215 11.31 16.14 20.30
C ALA A 215 11.75 15.48 21.63
N GLY A 216 12.62 14.46 21.53
CA GLY A 216 13.10 13.69 22.69
C GLY A 216 12.21 12.56 23.18
N ALA A 217 11.11 12.27 22.51
CA ALA A 217 10.16 11.22 22.93
C ALA A 217 10.77 9.79 22.95
N PHE A 218 11.76 9.53 22.12
CA PHE A 218 12.50 8.25 22.06
C PHE A 218 13.89 8.48 21.45
N THR A 219 14.77 7.49 21.54
CA THR A 219 16.13 7.56 20.96
C THR A 219 16.04 7.71 19.44
N GLY A 220 16.44 8.90 18.94
CA GLY A 220 16.32 9.28 17.52
C GLY A 220 15.24 10.31 17.19
N ALA A 221 14.37 10.69 18.14
CA ALA A 221 13.39 11.76 17.99
C ALA A 221 14.04 13.14 18.10
N THR A 222 14.80 13.56 17.08
CA THR A 222 15.53 14.85 17.07
C THR A 222 14.64 16.08 16.86
N ALA A 223 13.43 15.89 16.30
CA ALA A 223 12.45 16.94 16.04
C ALA A 223 11.04 16.42 16.29
N ALA A 224 10.11 17.30 16.62
CA ALA A 224 8.68 16.94 16.69
C ALA A 224 8.13 16.63 15.28
N ARG A 225 7.23 15.65 15.18
CA ARG A 225 6.56 15.24 13.94
C ARG A 225 5.06 15.07 14.13
N GLU A 226 4.28 15.64 13.22
CA GLU A 226 2.82 15.48 13.20
C GLU A 226 2.42 14.05 12.83
N GLY A 227 1.45 13.49 13.56
CA GLY A 227 0.89 12.16 13.32
C GLY A 227 -0.12 12.12 12.17
N ARG A 228 -0.38 10.91 11.68
CA ARG A 228 -1.33 10.64 10.61
C ARG A 228 -2.77 11.01 10.98
N PHE A 229 -3.16 10.87 12.23
CA PHE A 229 -4.48 11.31 12.69
C PHE A 229 -4.67 12.82 12.51
N LEU A 230 -3.66 13.62 12.85
CA LEU A 230 -3.71 15.06 12.63
C LEU A 230 -3.72 15.43 11.14
N GLN A 231 -2.98 14.69 10.30
CA GLN A 231 -2.98 14.88 8.85
C GLN A 231 -4.34 14.57 8.22
N ALA A 232 -5.13 13.69 8.84
CA ALA A 232 -6.46 13.29 8.38
C ALA A 232 -7.59 14.21 8.87
N ASP A 233 -7.26 15.26 9.64
CA ASP A 233 -8.26 16.21 10.16
C ASP A 233 -9.06 16.85 9.01
N GLY A 234 -10.40 16.87 9.14
CA GLY A 234 -11.33 17.25 8.08
C GLY A 234 -11.50 16.23 6.94
N GLY A 235 -10.78 15.11 6.98
CA GLY A 235 -10.74 14.07 5.94
C GLY A 235 -11.12 12.68 6.41
N THR A 236 -10.38 11.68 5.93
CA THR A 236 -10.57 10.27 6.27
C THR A 236 -9.23 9.61 6.54
N ILE A 237 -9.14 8.84 7.62
CA ILE A 237 -8.02 7.94 7.88
C ILE A 237 -8.43 6.50 7.61
N PHE A 238 -7.58 5.76 6.89
CA PHE A 238 -7.75 4.35 6.61
C PHE A 238 -6.62 3.57 7.27
N LEU A 239 -6.96 2.67 8.19
CA LEU A 239 -6.02 1.80 8.90
C LEU A 239 -6.14 0.39 8.34
N ASP A 240 -5.15 -0.04 7.56
CA ASP A 240 -5.13 -1.40 7.00
C ASP A 240 -4.46 -2.38 7.98
N GLU A 241 -4.99 -3.60 8.02
CA GLU A 241 -4.54 -4.72 8.87
C GLU A 241 -4.56 -4.38 10.37
N ILE A 242 -5.69 -3.85 10.86
CA ILE A 242 -5.86 -3.46 12.27
C ILE A 242 -5.67 -4.62 13.25
N ALA A 243 -5.86 -5.86 12.82
CA ALA A 243 -5.64 -7.07 13.62
C ALA A 243 -4.20 -7.22 14.12
N THR A 244 -3.23 -6.58 13.44
CA THR A 244 -1.80 -6.62 13.81
C THR A 244 -1.42 -5.62 14.90
N ALA A 245 -2.36 -4.75 15.33
CA ALA A 245 -2.11 -3.73 16.33
C ALA A 245 -1.73 -4.36 17.68
N SER A 246 -0.66 -3.87 18.32
CA SER A 246 -0.24 -4.32 19.64
C SER A 246 -1.26 -3.96 20.72
N PRO A 247 -1.27 -4.65 21.86
CA PRO A 247 -2.18 -4.34 22.96
C PRO A 247 -2.10 -2.87 23.43
N ALA A 248 -0.91 -2.28 23.44
CA ALA A 248 -0.73 -0.87 23.81
C ALA A 248 -1.36 0.07 22.77
N LEU A 249 -1.14 -0.22 21.49
CA LEU A 249 -1.75 0.54 20.40
C LEU A 249 -3.28 0.41 20.40
N GLN A 250 -3.82 -0.78 20.70
CA GLN A 250 -5.27 -1.00 20.81
C GLN A 250 -5.92 -0.09 21.87
N VAL A 251 -5.25 0.16 23.01
CA VAL A 251 -5.75 1.10 24.03
C VAL A 251 -5.80 2.53 23.51
N LYS A 252 -4.75 3.00 22.82
CA LYS A 252 -4.72 4.35 22.25
C LYS A 252 -5.76 4.52 21.14
N LEU A 253 -5.90 3.51 20.28
CA LEU A 253 -6.92 3.52 19.22
C LEU A 253 -8.33 3.56 19.77
N LEU A 254 -8.61 2.86 20.87
CA LEU A 254 -9.92 2.90 21.54
C LEU A 254 -10.28 4.34 21.91
N ARG A 255 -9.35 5.08 22.54
CA ARG A 255 -9.56 6.48 22.93
C ARG A 255 -9.86 7.37 21.71
N VAL A 256 -9.05 7.22 20.64
CA VAL A 256 -9.29 8.00 19.41
C VAL A 256 -10.64 7.68 18.79
N LEU A 257 -11.04 6.40 18.75
CA LEU A 257 -12.33 6.01 18.17
C LEU A 257 -13.53 6.43 19.01
N GLN A 258 -13.35 6.63 20.33
CA GLN A 258 -14.42 7.07 21.24
C GLN A 258 -14.59 8.59 21.22
N ASP A 259 -13.48 9.31 21.41
CA ASP A 259 -13.48 10.72 21.73
C ASP A 259 -12.93 11.59 20.58
N LEU A 260 -12.33 11.00 19.55
CA LEU A 260 -11.58 11.68 18.49
C LEU A 260 -10.44 12.54 19.06
N GLU A 261 -9.85 12.09 20.18
CA GLU A 261 -8.76 12.76 20.88
C GLU A 261 -7.56 11.85 21.02
N PHE A 262 -6.38 12.44 20.98
CA PHE A 262 -5.13 11.72 21.23
C PHE A 262 -4.02 12.66 21.70
N GLU A 263 -2.96 12.06 22.25
CA GLU A 263 -1.72 12.75 22.64
C GLU A 263 -0.55 12.20 21.80
N PRO A 264 0.37 13.09 21.34
CA PRO A 264 1.60 12.66 20.69
C PRO A 264 2.47 11.82 21.62
N VAL A 265 3.30 10.94 21.05
CA VAL A 265 4.26 10.14 21.86
C VAL A 265 5.21 11.08 22.60
N GLY A 266 5.28 10.92 23.92
CA GLY A 266 6.08 11.77 24.82
C GLY A 266 5.50 13.17 25.06
N GLY A 267 4.35 13.51 24.50
CA GLY A 267 3.65 14.78 24.72
C GLY A 267 2.48 14.63 25.69
N ALA A 268 2.08 15.74 26.33
CA ALA A 268 0.92 15.82 27.21
C ALA A 268 -0.22 16.66 26.62
N GLN A 269 -0.03 17.25 25.44
CA GLN A 269 -1.03 18.06 24.79
C GLN A 269 -2.03 17.19 24.06
N THR A 270 -3.31 17.27 24.46
CA THR A 270 -4.40 16.57 23.76
C THR A 270 -4.75 17.29 22.47
N HIS A 271 -4.82 16.56 21.37
CA HIS A 271 -5.31 17.00 20.07
C HIS A 271 -6.70 16.44 19.84
N VAL A 272 -7.61 17.29 19.39
CA VAL A 272 -8.97 16.91 18.95
C VAL A 272 -9.00 16.97 17.43
N ILE A 273 -9.56 15.94 16.78
CA ILE A 273 -9.67 15.84 15.32
C ILE A 273 -11.10 15.60 14.87
N ASP A 274 -11.41 16.00 13.65
CA ASP A 274 -12.63 15.64 12.96
C ASP A 274 -12.32 14.74 11.75
N ALA A 275 -11.89 13.50 12.00
CA ALA A 275 -11.56 12.55 10.96
C ALA A 275 -12.56 11.40 10.93
N ARG A 276 -12.92 10.96 9.71
CA ARG A 276 -13.63 9.70 9.51
C ARG A 276 -12.66 8.55 9.57
N VAL A 277 -13.00 7.50 10.31
CA VAL A 277 -12.14 6.32 10.44
C VAL A 277 -12.73 5.15 9.64
N ILE A 278 -11.91 4.57 8.78
CA ILE A 278 -12.16 3.32 8.06
C ILE A 278 -11.05 2.34 8.44
N LEU A 279 -11.41 1.12 8.80
CA LEU A 279 -10.49 0.07 9.23
C LEU A 279 -10.58 -1.10 8.27
N ALA A 280 -9.49 -1.83 8.10
CA ALA A 280 -9.52 -3.09 7.35
C ALA A 280 -8.76 -4.21 8.04
N THR A 281 -9.20 -5.44 7.82
CA THR A 281 -8.50 -6.64 8.25
C THR A 281 -8.86 -7.83 7.37
N HIS A 282 -7.95 -8.81 7.30
CA HIS A 282 -8.23 -10.12 6.72
C HIS A 282 -8.44 -11.20 7.80
N GLU A 283 -8.15 -10.88 9.08
CA GLU A 283 -8.31 -11.81 10.21
C GLU A 283 -9.71 -11.67 10.82
N ASP A 284 -10.20 -12.77 11.41
CA ASP A 284 -11.42 -12.76 12.21
C ASP A 284 -11.15 -12.12 13.58
N LEU A 285 -11.61 -10.88 13.76
CA LEU A 285 -11.43 -10.15 15.01
C LEU A 285 -12.13 -10.83 16.18
N SER A 286 -13.25 -11.53 15.95
CA SER A 286 -13.97 -12.24 17.02
C SER A 286 -13.16 -13.43 17.55
N ALA A 287 -12.51 -14.15 16.64
CA ALA A 287 -11.57 -15.22 17.02
C ALA A 287 -10.35 -14.67 17.77
N LEU A 288 -9.85 -13.49 17.39
CA LEU A 288 -8.74 -12.83 18.09
C LEU A 288 -9.15 -12.35 19.49
N VAL A 289 -10.37 -11.87 19.67
CA VAL A 289 -10.92 -11.53 21.00
C VAL A 289 -10.99 -12.77 21.88
N ALA A 290 -11.52 -13.87 21.36
CA ALA A 290 -11.58 -15.14 22.10
C ALA A 290 -10.19 -15.68 22.48
N ALA A 291 -9.19 -15.41 21.63
CA ALA A 291 -7.78 -15.77 21.90
C ALA A 291 -7.02 -14.77 22.80
N GLY A 292 -7.66 -13.70 23.27
CA GLY A 292 -7.03 -12.64 24.10
C GLY A 292 -6.02 -11.76 23.35
N ARG A 293 -5.99 -11.82 22.01
CA ARG A 293 -5.06 -11.07 21.14
C ARG A 293 -5.64 -9.71 20.70
N PHE A 294 -6.95 -9.56 20.78
CA PHE A 294 -7.65 -8.31 20.46
C PHE A 294 -8.60 -7.97 21.62
N ARG A 295 -8.66 -6.70 21.99
CA ARG A 295 -9.50 -6.25 23.11
C ARG A 295 -10.98 -6.27 22.74
N ALA A 296 -11.81 -6.75 23.64
CA ALA A 296 -13.26 -6.81 23.42
C ALA A 296 -13.91 -5.42 23.32
N ASP A 297 -13.43 -4.44 24.12
CA ASP A 297 -13.94 -3.06 24.10
C ASP A 297 -13.65 -2.39 22.74
N LEU A 298 -12.45 -2.56 22.19
CA LEU A 298 -12.09 -2.07 20.86
C LEU A 298 -12.91 -2.78 19.77
N PHE A 299 -13.09 -4.10 19.87
CA PHE A 299 -13.88 -4.88 18.92
C PHE A 299 -15.30 -4.29 18.75
N TRP A 300 -16.00 -4.02 19.86
CA TRP A 300 -17.34 -3.45 19.80
C TRP A 300 -17.38 -2.02 19.24
N ARG A 301 -16.27 -1.29 19.32
CA ARG A 301 -16.17 0.04 18.76
C ARG A 301 -15.86 0.07 17.27
N VAL A 302 -15.10 -0.90 16.77
CA VAL A 302 -14.73 -1.02 15.34
C VAL A 302 -15.74 -1.80 14.53
N ASN A 303 -16.41 -2.78 15.13
CA ASN A 303 -17.36 -3.67 14.45
C ASN A 303 -18.80 -3.14 14.50
N VAL A 304 -19.00 -1.84 14.19
CA VAL A 304 -20.32 -1.22 14.15
C VAL A 304 -20.98 -1.45 12.79
N ILE A 305 -20.25 -1.16 11.73
CA ILE A 305 -20.71 -1.37 10.35
C ILE A 305 -19.59 -2.09 9.61
N THR A 306 -19.90 -3.28 9.10
CA THR A 306 -18.93 -4.11 8.38
C THR A 306 -19.31 -4.26 6.91
N ILE A 307 -18.32 -4.10 6.03
CA ILE A 307 -18.42 -4.41 4.60
C ILE A 307 -17.47 -5.57 4.31
N GLU A 308 -18.01 -6.69 3.85
CA GLU A 308 -17.22 -7.86 3.46
C GLU A 308 -16.86 -7.79 1.98
N MET A 309 -15.56 -7.82 1.68
CA MET A 309 -15.04 -7.91 0.32
C MET A 309 -15.01 -9.37 -0.16
N PRO A 310 -15.74 -9.71 -1.22
CA PRO A 310 -15.76 -11.08 -1.74
C PRO A 310 -14.37 -11.48 -2.26
N SER A 311 -13.97 -12.72 -2.01
CA SER A 311 -12.79 -13.30 -2.65
C SER A 311 -12.96 -13.41 -4.16
N LEU A 312 -11.85 -13.45 -4.92
CA LEU A 312 -11.93 -13.49 -6.38
C LEU A 312 -12.62 -14.75 -6.90
N ARG A 313 -12.49 -15.89 -6.22
CA ARG A 313 -13.20 -17.15 -6.54
C ARG A 313 -14.72 -17.06 -6.36
N GLN A 314 -15.24 -16.15 -5.52
CA GLN A 314 -16.67 -15.88 -5.35
C GLN A 314 -17.23 -14.93 -6.42
N ARG A 315 -16.36 -14.36 -7.26
CA ARG A 315 -16.68 -13.46 -8.37
C ARG A 315 -15.87 -13.78 -9.61
N ALA A 316 -15.79 -15.08 -9.95
CA ALA A 316 -14.98 -15.57 -11.08
C ALA A 316 -15.36 -14.90 -12.43
N GLU A 317 -16.62 -14.48 -12.58
CA GLU A 317 -17.11 -13.72 -13.72
C GLU A 317 -16.43 -12.35 -13.92
N ASP A 318 -15.80 -11.80 -12.87
CA ASP A 318 -15.02 -10.55 -12.94
C ASP A 318 -13.58 -10.78 -13.43
N ILE A 319 -13.06 -12.01 -13.42
CA ILE A 319 -11.67 -12.31 -13.76
C ILE A 319 -11.30 -11.83 -15.17
N PRO A 320 -12.07 -12.09 -16.23
CA PRO A 320 -11.72 -11.61 -17.57
C PRO A 320 -11.67 -10.10 -17.68
N LEU A 321 -12.58 -9.41 -16.99
CA LEU A 321 -12.63 -7.95 -16.96
C LEU A 321 -11.42 -7.35 -16.23
N LEU A 322 -11.06 -7.93 -15.08
CA LEU A 322 -9.88 -7.54 -14.30
C LEU A 322 -8.59 -7.81 -15.06
N ALA A 323 -8.47 -8.99 -15.69
CA ALA A 323 -7.30 -9.35 -16.49
C ALA A 323 -7.10 -8.39 -17.66
N ALA A 324 -8.17 -8.06 -18.40
CA ALA A 324 -8.12 -7.08 -19.48
C ALA A 324 -7.77 -5.66 -18.97
N HIS A 325 -8.24 -5.30 -17.78
CA HIS A 325 -7.90 -4.01 -17.15
C HIS A 325 -6.40 -3.93 -16.82
N PHE A 326 -5.85 -4.94 -16.13
CA PHE A 326 -4.44 -4.96 -15.77
C PHE A 326 -3.52 -5.10 -16.97
N LEU A 327 -3.94 -5.85 -18.00
CA LEU A 327 -3.16 -5.96 -19.23
C LEU A 327 -3.01 -4.60 -19.93
N ARG A 328 -4.09 -3.83 -20.03
CA ARG A 328 -4.04 -2.47 -20.59
C ARG A 328 -3.13 -1.54 -19.78
N GLN A 329 -3.17 -1.64 -18.45
CA GLN A 329 -2.29 -0.85 -17.59
C GLN A 329 -0.81 -1.25 -17.76
N ALA A 330 -0.52 -2.54 -17.84
CA ALA A 330 0.83 -3.05 -18.05
C ALA A 330 1.37 -2.66 -19.43
N ALA A 331 0.54 -2.80 -20.48
CA ALA A 331 0.88 -2.39 -21.85
C ALA A 331 1.21 -0.90 -21.93
N ALA A 332 0.40 -0.04 -21.29
CA ALA A 332 0.62 1.41 -21.28
C ALA A 332 1.94 1.80 -20.59
N ARG A 333 2.33 1.09 -19.49
CA ARG A 333 3.59 1.34 -18.78
C ARG A 333 4.81 0.80 -19.54
N GLY A 334 4.65 -0.36 -20.18
CA GLY A 334 5.75 -1.07 -20.85
C GLY A 334 5.98 -0.67 -22.31
N GLY A 335 5.16 0.23 -22.89
CA GLY A 335 5.24 0.63 -24.30
C GLY A 335 5.03 -0.54 -25.27
N ARG A 336 4.33 -1.61 -24.84
CA ARG A 336 4.06 -2.80 -25.65
C ARG A 336 2.61 -2.83 -26.11
N ASP A 337 2.41 -3.32 -27.33
CA ASP A 337 1.09 -3.45 -27.94
C ASP A 337 0.51 -4.86 -27.68
N VAL A 338 0.26 -5.17 -26.38
CA VAL A 338 -0.42 -6.42 -25.99
C VAL A 338 -1.89 -6.08 -25.79
N SER A 339 -2.76 -6.61 -26.66
CA SER A 339 -4.17 -6.23 -26.74
C SER A 339 -5.12 -7.22 -26.05
N GLY A 340 -4.66 -8.45 -25.70
CA GLY A 340 -5.53 -9.48 -25.14
C GLY A 340 -4.81 -10.75 -24.73
N PHE A 341 -5.61 -11.78 -24.43
CA PHE A 341 -5.15 -13.13 -24.11
C PHE A 341 -5.62 -14.11 -25.17
N THR A 342 -4.88 -15.18 -25.40
CA THR A 342 -5.37 -16.34 -26.17
C THR A 342 -6.47 -17.08 -25.41
N ALA A 343 -7.28 -17.88 -26.08
CA ALA A 343 -8.42 -18.57 -25.45
C ALA A 343 -7.97 -19.49 -24.30
N ASP A 344 -6.92 -20.26 -24.52
CA ASP A 344 -6.30 -21.14 -23.52
C ASP A 344 -5.73 -20.37 -22.30
N ALA A 345 -5.14 -19.21 -22.52
CA ALA A 345 -4.68 -18.33 -21.44
C ALA A 345 -5.86 -17.75 -20.63
N ALA A 346 -6.94 -17.34 -21.32
CA ALA A 346 -8.12 -16.81 -20.67
C ALA A 346 -8.85 -17.90 -19.83
N GLU A 347 -8.97 -19.12 -20.35
CA GLU A 347 -9.51 -20.27 -19.61
C GLU A 347 -8.67 -20.58 -18.36
N ALA A 348 -7.34 -20.55 -18.49
CA ALA A 348 -6.43 -20.76 -17.37
C ALA A 348 -6.64 -19.71 -16.26
N LEU A 349 -6.77 -18.44 -16.64
CA LEU A 349 -7.02 -17.37 -15.70
C LEU A 349 -8.35 -17.55 -14.93
N VAL A 350 -9.40 -18.02 -15.60
CA VAL A 350 -10.70 -18.25 -14.96
C VAL A 350 -10.70 -19.51 -14.07
N ALA A 351 -9.97 -20.55 -14.46
CA ALA A 351 -9.90 -21.81 -13.72
C ALA A 351 -9.05 -21.76 -12.46
N TYR A 352 -8.10 -20.84 -12.37
CA TYR A 352 -7.20 -20.74 -11.20
C TYR A 352 -7.93 -20.14 -9.98
N PRO A 353 -7.72 -20.69 -8.76
CA PRO A 353 -8.48 -20.29 -7.55
C PRO A 353 -8.06 -18.96 -6.92
N TRP A 354 -6.95 -18.36 -7.35
CA TRP A 354 -6.44 -17.06 -6.92
C TRP A 354 -6.34 -16.89 -5.39
N PRO A 355 -5.52 -17.65 -4.67
CA PRO A 355 -5.36 -17.49 -3.23
C PRO A 355 -4.88 -16.09 -2.81
N GLY A 356 -4.13 -15.39 -3.64
CA GLY A 356 -3.74 -13.98 -3.46
C GLY A 356 -4.72 -12.98 -4.10
N ASN A 357 -5.91 -13.45 -4.53
CA ASN A 357 -7.00 -12.65 -5.07
C ASN A 357 -6.56 -11.72 -6.23
N VAL A 358 -7.06 -10.49 -6.25
CA VAL A 358 -6.81 -9.52 -7.32
C VAL A 358 -5.33 -9.10 -7.37
N ARG A 359 -4.63 -9.10 -6.24
CA ARG A 359 -3.19 -8.78 -6.21
C ARG A 359 -2.37 -9.83 -6.97
N GLU A 360 -2.67 -11.10 -6.77
CA GLU A 360 -2.01 -12.20 -7.49
C GLU A 360 -2.37 -12.18 -8.99
N LEU A 361 -3.63 -11.94 -9.32
CA LEU A 361 -4.07 -11.80 -10.72
C LEU A 361 -3.33 -10.65 -11.41
N ALA A 362 -3.21 -9.48 -10.76
CA ALA A 362 -2.51 -8.34 -11.31
C ALA A 362 -1.03 -8.66 -11.62
N HIS A 363 -0.34 -9.32 -10.69
CA HIS A 363 1.06 -9.75 -10.90
C HIS A 363 1.17 -10.80 -12.01
N ALA A 364 0.23 -11.74 -12.10
CA ALA A 364 0.23 -12.76 -13.16
C ALA A 364 0.03 -12.14 -14.55
N VAL A 365 -0.85 -11.15 -14.66
CA VAL A 365 -1.08 -10.40 -15.90
C VAL A 365 0.12 -9.52 -16.26
N GLU A 366 0.72 -8.84 -15.27
CA GLU A 366 1.94 -8.06 -15.49
C GLU A 366 3.10 -8.93 -15.98
N HIS A 367 3.29 -10.12 -15.38
CA HIS A 367 4.25 -11.12 -15.83
C HIS A 367 4.01 -11.50 -17.29
N ALA A 368 2.76 -11.78 -17.67
CA ALA A 368 2.41 -12.11 -19.05
C ALA A 368 2.65 -10.95 -20.02
N ALA A 369 2.34 -9.72 -19.61
CA ALA A 369 2.58 -8.53 -20.42
C ALA A 369 4.08 -8.25 -20.65
N VAL A 370 4.94 -8.56 -19.67
CA VAL A 370 6.41 -8.37 -19.77
C VAL A 370 7.06 -9.46 -20.60
N LEU A 371 6.67 -10.73 -20.44
CA LEU A 371 7.28 -11.87 -21.13
C LEU A 371 6.69 -12.14 -22.51
N GLY A 372 5.43 -11.81 -22.73
CA GLY A 372 4.73 -12.01 -24.01
C GLY A 372 5.47 -11.34 -25.17
N ARG A 373 5.60 -12.05 -26.31
CA ARG A 373 6.31 -11.54 -27.51
C ARG A 373 5.36 -11.10 -28.62
N GLY A 374 4.07 -11.41 -28.50
CA GLY A 374 3.03 -11.14 -29.50
C GLY A 374 2.03 -10.08 -29.03
N GLN A 375 1.04 -9.83 -29.88
CA GLN A 375 -0.11 -8.98 -29.55
C GLN A 375 -1.08 -9.64 -28.56
N LEU A 376 -1.04 -10.95 -28.41
CA LEU A 376 -1.82 -11.71 -27.44
C LEU A 376 -0.89 -12.41 -26.45
N ALA A 377 -1.19 -12.28 -25.17
CA ALA A 377 -0.53 -13.05 -24.12
C ALA A 377 -1.01 -14.50 -24.18
N THR A 378 -0.07 -15.43 -24.26
CA THR A 378 -0.33 -16.87 -24.38
C THR A 378 -0.30 -17.56 -23.02
N LEU A 379 -0.77 -18.80 -22.95
CA LEU A 379 -0.66 -19.63 -21.74
C LEU A 379 0.80 -19.78 -21.28
N ALA A 380 1.77 -19.83 -22.22
CA ALA A 380 3.19 -19.91 -21.89
C ALA A 380 3.74 -18.67 -21.19
N ASP A 381 3.13 -17.52 -21.38
CA ASP A 381 3.52 -16.25 -20.78
C ASP A 381 2.97 -16.08 -19.34
N LEU A 382 2.00 -16.91 -18.94
CA LEU A 382 1.46 -16.92 -17.57
C LEU A 382 2.44 -17.58 -16.58
N PRO A 383 2.38 -17.25 -15.29
CA PRO A 383 3.18 -17.91 -14.26
C PRO A 383 2.97 -19.43 -14.23
N PRO A 384 4.01 -20.23 -13.89
CA PRO A 384 3.91 -21.69 -13.84
C PRO A 384 2.76 -22.21 -12.96
N THR A 385 2.46 -21.53 -11.86
CA THR A 385 1.37 -21.88 -10.94
C THR A 385 0.01 -21.82 -11.60
N VAL A 386 -0.25 -20.82 -12.44
CA VAL A 386 -1.51 -20.66 -13.18
C VAL A 386 -1.60 -21.68 -14.30
N ARG A 387 -0.49 -21.92 -15.04
CA ARG A 387 -0.43 -22.91 -16.12
C ARG A 387 -0.70 -24.34 -15.66
N GLN A 388 -0.22 -24.72 -14.47
CA GLN A 388 -0.38 -26.07 -13.92
C GLN A 388 -1.80 -26.34 -13.41
N ALA A 389 -2.55 -25.33 -13.05
CA ALA A 389 -3.94 -25.49 -12.60
C ALA A 389 -4.89 -25.91 -13.73
N THR A 390 -4.57 -25.58 -14.98
CA THR A 390 -5.32 -26.04 -16.17
C THR A 390 -4.95 -27.43 -16.66
N ALA A 391 -3.73 -27.89 -16.35
CA ALA A 391 -3.37 -29.27 -16.49
C ALA A 391 -4.03 -30.02 -15.31
N GLY A 392 -5.33 -30.32 -15.42
CA GLY A 392 -6.02 -31.20 -14.49
C GLY A 392 -5.20 -32.47 -14.25
N PRO A 393 -5.39 -33.20 -13.15
CA PRO A 393 -4.63 -34.42 -12.91
C PRO A 393 -4.73 -35.29 -14.16
N ARG A 394 -3.61 -35.48 -14.87
CA ARG A 394 -3.52 -36.45 -15.94
C ARG A 394 -4.15 -37.73 -15.41
N PRO A 395 -5.08 -38.37 -16.14
CA PRO A 395 -5.58 -39.67 -15.72
C PRO A 395 -4.35 -40.58 -15.62
N ALA A 396 -3.85 -40.76 -14.41
CA ALA A 396 -2.97 -41.89 -14.14
C ALA A 396 -3.76 -43.13 -14.55
N GLU A 397 -3.22 -43.90 -15.47
CA GLU A 397 -3.72 -45.17 -15.91
C GLU A 397 -4.28 -45.92 -14.72
N ARG A 398 -5.61 -46.21 -14.80
CA ARG A 398 -6.29 -47.07 -13.85
C ARG A 398 -5.77 -48.49 -14.04
N ALA A 399 -4.75 -48.85 -13.31
CA ALA A 399 -4.53 -50.22 -12.89
C ALA A 399 -5.35 -50.43 -11.62
N GLY A 400 -6.29 -51.38 -11.68
CA GLY A 400 -7.34 -51.57 -10.69
C GLY A 400 -6.87 -51.88 -9.28
N ALA A 401 -7.59 -51.28 -8.35
CA ALA A 401 -7.75 -51.78 -6.98
C ALA A 401 -9.06 -51.22 -6.43
N GLU A 402 -9.92 -52.11 -5.95
CA GLU A 402 -11.22 -51.84 -5.32
C GLU A 402 -11.10 -51.04 -4.02
N PRO A 403 -12.16 -50.27 -3.64
CA PRO A 403 -12.16 -49.48 -2.45
C PRO A 403 -12.60 -50.26 -1.20
N ALA A 404 -11.83 -50.12 -0.12
CA ALA A 404 -12.28 -50.47 1.22
C ALA A 404 -12.86 -49.23 1.92
N PRO A 405 -13.93 -49.36 2.72
CA PRO A 405 -14.67 -48.25 3.30
C PRO A 405 -14.12 -47.80 4.67
N GLY A 406 -14.12 -46.52 4.88
CA GLY A 406 -14.16 -45.90 6.22
C GLY A 406 -12.88 -45.31 6.75
N SER A 407 -12.79 -43.98 6.73
CA SER A 407 -12.33 -43.21 7.89
C SER A 407 -12.49 -41.70 7.68
N GLU A 408 -12.90 -41.09 8.76
CA GLU A 408 -13.38 -39.72 8.96
C GLU A 408 -12.43 -38.58 8.58
N VAL A 409 -13.07 -37.50 8.19
CA VAL A 409 -12.53 -36.17 7.92
C VAL A 409 -11.91 -35.56 9.18
N THR A 410 -10.60 -35.43 9.23
CA THR A 410 -9.94 -34.57 10.20
C THR A 410 -9.18 -33.45 9.48
N ARG A 411 -9.49 -32.22 9.87
CA ARG A 411 -9.13 -30.92 9.31
C ARG A 411 -7.64 -30.69 9.10
N ASN A 412 -7.30 -30.19 7.91
CA ASN A 412 -5.95 -29.97 7.39
C ASN A 412 -5.37 -28.58 7.71
N ALA A 413 -4.80 -28.40 8.91
CA ALA A 413 -3.87 -27.29 9.19
C ALA A 413 -2.38 -27.63 8.91
N GLY A 414 -2.10 -28.87 8.49
CA GLY A 414 -0.74 -29.39 8.29
C GLY A 414 -0.32 -29.63 6.83
N ALA A 415 -1.19 -29.39 5.86
CA ALA A 415 -0.94 -29.77 4.46
C ALA A 415 0.20 -28.96 3.81
N LEU A 416 0.26 -27.65 4.03
CA LEU A 416 1.30 -26.77 3.46
C LEU A 416 2.69 -27.07 4.08
N LYS A 417 2.76 -27.35 5.37
CA LYS A 417 4.00 -27.78 6.04
C LYS A 417 4.48 -29.16 5.54
N ARG A 418 3.58 -30.04 5.15
CA ARG A 418 3.90 -31.38 4.61
C ARG A 418 4.34 -31.34 3.15
N SER A 419 3.75 -30.48 2.31
CA SER A 419 4.14 -30.36 0.91
C SER A 419 5.50 -29.70 0.71
N LEU A 420 5.91 -28.77 1.60
CA LEU A 420 7.25 -28.18 1.59
C LEU A 420 8.33 -29.07 2.25
N ALA A 421 7.93 -29.96 3.14
CA ALA A 421 8.84 -30.88 3.80
C ALA A 421 9.33 -32.03 2.88
N SER A 422 8.58 -32.36 1.82
CA SER A 422 8.94 -33.43 0.88
C SER A 422 10.16 -33.10 -0.01
N PRO A 423 10.23 -31.97 -0.72
CA PRO A 423 11.40 -31.63 -1.53
C PRO A 423 12.64 -31.29 -0.67
N GLU A 424 12.46 -30.64 0.49
CA GLU A 424 13.57 -30.34 1.40
C GLU A 424 14.18 -31.64 1.97
N ARG A 425 13.35 -32.63 2.31
CA ARG A 425 13.77 -33.94 2.76
C ARG A 425 14.56 -34.69 1.68
N GLN A 426 14.11 -34.61 0.43
CA GLN A 426 14.75 -35.28 -0.69
C GLN A 426 16.12 -34.70 -1.00
N LEU A 427 16.26 -33.37 -1.02
CA LEU A 427 17.55 -32.69 -1.21
C LEU A 427 18.57 -33.01 -0.10
N ILE A 428 18.11 -33.11 1.16
CA ILE A 428 18.99 -33.47 2.27
C ILE A 428 19.43 -34.93 2.16
N LEU A 429 18.55 -35.86 1.77
CA LEU A 429 18.86 -37.26 1.56
C LEU A 429 19.90 -37.43 0.44
N GLU A 430 19.68 -36.82 -0.73
CA GLU A 430 20.62 -36.88 -1.85
C GLU A 430 21.98 -36.30 -1.48
N ALA A 431 22.02 -35.21 -0.73
CA ALA A 431 23.30 -34.67 -0.27
C ALA A 431 24.03 -35.57 0.72
N LEU A 432 23.32 -36.28 1.58
CA LEU A 432 23.89 -37.25 2.53
C LEU A 432 24.41 -38.49 1.78
N GLU A 433 23.66 -39.05 0.84
CA GLU A 433 24.06 -40.20 0.01
C GLU A 433 25.28 -39.89 -0.81
N ARG A 434 25.30 -38.78 -1.55
CA ARG A 434 26.44 -38.35 -2.38
C ARG A 434 27.73 -38.11 -1.59
N ASN A 435 27.60 -37.77 -0.29
CA ASN A 435 28.74 -37.48 0.58
C ASN A 435 29.01 -38.60 1.60
N GLY A 436 28.57 -39.84 1.31
CA GLY A 436 28.83 -41.02 2.14
C GLY A 436 28.35 -40.87 3.58
N TRP A 437 27.20 -40.26 3.80
CA TRP A 437 26.55 -40.02 5.09
C TRP A 437 27.36 -39.15 6.08
N ARG A 438 28.40 -38.46 5.56
CA ARG A 438 29.21 -37.52 6.34
C ARG A 438 28.50 -36.18 6.47
N ARG A 439 28.02 -35.86 7.70
CA ARG A 439 27.21 -34.65 8.00
C ARG A 439 27.93 -33.35 7.62
N ASP A 440 29.24 -33.28 7.84
CA ASP A 440 30.03 -32.08 7.57
C ASP A 440 30.20 -31.84 6.06
N ALA A 441 30.35 -32.90 5.28
CA ALA A 441 30.43 -32.84 3.83
C ALA A 441 29.08 -32.51 3.21
N ALA A 442 27.98 -33.11 3.68
CA ALA A 442 26.64 -32.86 3.22
C ALA A 442 26.17 -31.39 3.57
N ALA A 443 26.51 -30.87 4.75
CA ALA A 443 26.24 -29.50 5.10
C ALA A 443 26.94 -28.49 4.17
N ARG A 444 28.20 -28.72 3.87
CA ARG A 444 28.96 -27.92 2.89
C ARG A 444 28.37 -28.00 1.48
N ALA A 445 27.98 -29.18 1.03
CA ALA A 445 27.37 -29.38 -0.28
C ALA A 445 26.01 -28.66 -0.41
N LEU A 446 25.28 -28.52 0.69
CA LEU A 446 23.98 -27.79 0.78
C LEU A 446 24.16 -26.28 1.05
N GLY A 447 25.38 -25.75 1.21
CA GLY A 447 25.64 -24.36 1.49
C GLY A 447 25.16 -23.91 2.90
N ILE A 448 25.00 -24.86 3.86
CA ILE A 448 24.53 -24.58 5.23
C ILE A 448 25.56 -25.05 6.27
N ASN A 449 25.47 -24.51 7.49
CA ASN A 449 26.34 -24.96 8.55
C ASN A 449 25.81 -26.28 9.19
N ARG A 450 26.70 -27.02 9.86
CA ARG A 450 26.40 -28.31 10.50
C ARG A 450 25.26 -28.24 11.51
N THR A 451 25.17 -27.14 12.27
CA THR A 451 24.12 -26.93 13.29
C THR A 451 22.75 -26.74 12.65
N THR A 452 22.70 -26.05 11.50
CA THR A 452 21.47 -25.87 10.72
C THR A 452 21.00 -27.20 10.11
N LEU A 453 21.92 -28.00 9.56
CA LEU A 453 21.58 -29.34 9.06
C LEU A 453 21.03 -30.22 10.16
N TYR A 454 21.62 -30.21 11.37
CA TYR A 454 21.13 -30.98 12.51
C TYR A 454 19.71 -30.56 12.94
N LYS A 455 19.43 -29.24 13.01
CA LYS A 455 18.09 -28.72 13.33
C LYS A 455 17.05 -29.12 12.27
N LYS A 456 17.43 -29.12 10.98
CA LYS A 456 16.57 -29.54 9.87
C LYS A 456 16.26 -31.04 9.91
N LEU A 457 17.26 -31.89 10.13
CA LEU A 457 17.09 -33.33 10.31
C LEU A 457 16.14 -33.66 11.47
N LYS A 458 16.30 -32.99 12.62
CA LYS A 458 15.42 -33.17 13.78
C LYS A 458 13.99 -32.71 13.49
N ARG A 459 13.83 -31.58 12.80
CA ARG A 459 12.52 -31.04 12.40
C ARG A 459 11.77 -31.93 11.43
N LEU A 460 12.49 -32.59 10.51
CA LEU A 460 11.94 -33.48 9.49
C LEU A 460 11.78 -34.96 10.00
N GLY A 461 12.08 -35.22 11.26
CA GLY A 461 11.96 -36.57 11.85
C GLY A 461 12.93 -37.60 11.25
N MET A 462 14.05 -37.14 10.66
CA MET A 462 15.01 -38.00 9.99
C MET A 462 16.09 -38.50 10.97
N ASN A 463 15.97 -39.76 11.38
CA ASN A 463 16.96 -40.37 12.25
C ASN A 463 18.02 -41.06 11.42
N LEU A 464 19.24 -40.54 11.41
CA LEU A 464 20.34 -41.01 10.56
C LEU A 464 20.78 -42.48 10.83
N ARG A 465 20.41 -43.01 12.02
CA ARG A 465 20.70 -44.44 12.32
C ARG A 465 19.79 -45.39 11.55
N ASP A 466 18.59 -44.93 11.21
CA ASP A 466 17.58 -45.73 10.51
C ASP A 466 17.67 -45.61 8.97
N LEU A 467 18.49 -44.67 8.50
CA LEU A 467 18.64 -44.34 7.06
C LEU A 467 19.96 -44.83 6.43
N GLN A 468 20.93 -45.27 7.26
CA GLN A 468 22.17 -45.84 6.72
C GLN A 468 21.93 -47.28 6.20
N PRO A 469 22.28 -47.60 4.94
CA PRO A 469 22.24 -48.98 4.48
C PRO A 469 23.16 -49.85 5.36
N THR A 470 22.58 -50.87 5.95
CA THR A 470 23.36 -51.95 6.63
C THR A 470 24.37 -52.52 5.64
N ARG A 471 25.64 -52.51 6.00
CA ARG A 471 26.72 -53.11 5.25
C ARG A 471 26.55 -54.61 5.15
#